data_cbdb75f36fe03f1b75400e629c09399d
#
_entry.id   cbdb75f36fe03f1b75400e629c09399d
#
_cell.length_a   1.000
_cell.length_b   1.000
_cell.length_c   1.000
_cell.angle_alpha   90.00
_cell.angle_beta   90.00
_cell.angle_gamma   90.00
#
_symmetry.space_group_name_H-M   'P 1'
#
loop_
_entity.id
_entity.type
_entity.pdbx_description
1 polymer ?
#
loop_
_entity_poly.entity_id
_entity_poly.type
_entity_poly.pdbx_seq_one_letter_code
_entity_poly.pdbx_strand_id
1 'polypeptide(L)'
;MKKSLVTGMLLLFTLALWTSGDLALGTQLQKQLTQESTLEKVLKRGTLRVGMSTFVPWAMKDKTGKLIGFEIDVATRLAQDMGVEVEFVPTKWAGIIPALLTGKFDVIIGGMGVLPKRHLKVNFSIPYDYTGMSMVANQQHAKGFNRLEDFNHRDVVIAVRLGSTAATAAKKSMPNATLRQFDDESQAYQEVLNGKAHAVVGSAPTPAFYALKYPDRLFLPLKETFTKEPIGIAVRKGDFDTLTFFNSWIRFVEADGWLQERKHYWFETRDWETRVK
;
A
#
# COMPACT_ATOMS: atom_id res chain seq x y z
N MET A 1 73.24 -11.57 18.90
CA MET A 1 72.15 -12.19 18.13
C MET A 1 70.84 -12.41 18.90
N LYS A 2 70.72 -12.27 20.23
CA LYS A 2 69.47 -12.51 20.99
C LYS A 2 68.50 -11.30 21.09
N LYS A 3 68.98 -10.06 20.85
CA LYS A 3 68.13 -8.84 20.96
C LYS A 3 67.25 -8.57 19.71
N SER A 4 67.59 -9.06 18.56
CA SER A 4 66.86 -8.87 17.29
C SER A 4 65.62 -9.74 17.16
N LEU A 5 65.57 -10.93 17.81
CA LEU A 5 64.40 -11.81 17.76
C LEU A 5 63.21 -11.34 18.60
N VAL A 6 63.47 -10.66 19.72
CA VAL A 6 62.44 -10.18 20.64
C VAL A 6 61.67 -8.97 20.06
N THR A 7 62.39 -8.10 19.33
CA THR A 7 61.77 -6.91 18.71
C THR A 7 60.88 -7.30 17.51
N GLY A 8 61.24 -8.34 16.73
CA GLY A 8 60.39 -8.84 15.63
C GLY A 8 59.11 -9.53 16.11
N MET A 9 59.15 -10.22 17.24
CA MET A 9 58.00 -10.90 17.82
C MET A 9 57.01 -9.93 18.47
N LEU A 10 57.45 -8.78 19.04
CA LEU A 10 56.57 -7.76 19.56
C LEU A 10 55.83 -6.98 18.45
N LEU A 11 56.48 -6.74 17.29
CA LEU A 11 55.86 -6.07 16.14
C LEU A 11 54.78 -6.92 15.45
N LEU A 12 54.95 -8.23 15.39
CA LEU A 12 53.96 -9.16 14.84
C LEU A 12 52.72 -9.28 15.76
N PHE A 13 52.91 -9.20 17.09
CA PHE A 13 51.80 -9.25 18.05
C PHE A 13 50.98 -7.97 18.07
N THR A 14 51.58 -6.80 17.84
CA THR A 14 50.85 -5.51 17.76
C THR A 14 50.05 -5.35 16.45
N LEU A 15 50.55 -5.90 15.32
CA LEU A 15 49.81 -5.90 14.05
C LEU A 15 48.56 -6.81 14.08
N ALA A 16 48.67 -7.97 14.78
CA ALA A 16 47.53 -8.89 14.93
C ALA A 16 46.43 -8.37 15.83
N LEU A 17 46.73 -7.49 16.79
CA LEU A 17 45.74 -6.86 17.68
C LEU A 17 44.95 -5.74 16.98
N TRP A 18 45.54 -5.03 16.01
CA TRP A 18 44.86 -3.98 15.26
C TRP A 18 43.84 -4.53 14.23
N THR A 19 44.16 -5.62 13.57
CA THR A 19 43.25 -6.23 12.58
C THR A 19 42.06 -6.94 13.22
N SER A 20 42.20 -7.45 14.45
CA SER A 20 41.12 -8.12 15.17
C SER A 20 40.10 -7.12 15.75
N GLY A 21 40.51 -5.91 16.10
CA GLY A 21 39.65 -4.86 16.62
C GLY A 21 38.69 -4.26 15.55
N ASP A 22 39.21 -4.03 14.34
CA ASP A 22 38.45 -3.49 13.23
C ASP A 22 37.38 -4.47 12.70
N LEU A 23 37.74 -5.75 12.65
CA LEU A 23 36.79 -6.82 12.28
C LEU A 23 35.66 -6.98 13.31
N ALA A 24 36.00 -6.93 14.59
CA ALA A 24 35.01 -7.02 15.67
C ALA A 24 34.06 -5.80 15.68
N LEU A 25 34.60 -4.60 15.47
CA LEU A 25 33.82 -3.36 15.40
C LEU A 25 32.90 -3.34 14.18
N GLY A 26 33.36 -3.76 13.01
CA GLY A 26 32.58 -3.89 11.80
C GLY A 26 31.43 -4.89 11.96
N THR A 27 31.69 -6.04 12.55
CA THR A 27 30.68 -7.08 12.83
C THR A 27 29.65 -6.59 13.86
N GLN A 28 30.07 -5.84 14.85
CA GLN A 28 29.17 -5.28 15.88
C GLN A 28 28.29 -4.18 15.31
N LEU A 29 28.84 -3.30 14.48
CA LEU A 29 28.08 -2.25 13.78
C LEU A 29 27.07 -2.83 12.80
N GLN A 30 27.46 -3.83 12.02
CA GLN A 30 26.58 -4.55 11.12
C GLN A 30 25.43 -5.23 11.88
N LYS A 31 25.74 -5.86 13.02
CA LYS A 31 24.74 -6.48 13.89
C LYS A 31 23.78 -5.46 14.52
N GLN A 32 24.25 -4.26 14.88
CA GLN A 32 23.41 -3.18 15.36
C GLN A 32 22.47 -2.66 14.27
N LEU A 33 22.98 -2.42 13.05
CA LEU A 33 22.19 -1.94 11.91
C LEU A 33 21.07 -2.93 11.51
N THR A 34 21.37 -4.23 11.51
CA THR A 34 20.36 -5.25 11.20
C THR A 34 19.36 -5.46 12.35
N GLN A 35 19.78 -5.39 13.61
CA GLN A 35 18.87 -5.54 14.75
C GLN A 35 17.82 -4.42 14.86
N GLU A 36 18.06 -3.26 14.24
CA GLU A 36 17.11 -2.14 14.20
C GLU A 36 16.11 -2.24 13.05
N SER A 37 16.33 -3.13 12.06
CA SER A 37 15.42 -3.27 10.90
C SER A 37 14.04 -3.78 11.33
N THR A 38 13.01 -3.38 10.58
CA THR A 38 11.65 -3.90 10.77
C THR A 38 11.59 -5.38 10.49
N LEU A 39 12.35 -5.87 9.50
CA LEU A 39 12.46 -7.29 9.17
C LEU A 39 12.88 -8.12 10.39
N GLU A 40 14.02 -7.79 11.00
CA GLU A 40 14.52 -8.50 12.17
C GLU A 40 13.56 -8.45 13.37
N LYS A 41 12.92 -7.30 13.60
CA LYS A 41 11.90 -7.16 14.66
C LYS A 41 10.68 -8.03 14.41
N VAL A 42 10.24 -8.15 13.15
CA VAL A 42 9.14 -9.01 12.74
C VAL A 42 9.49 -10.47 12.93
N LEU A 43 10.66 -10.91 12.42
CA LEU A 43 11.14 -12.29 12.56
C LEU A 43 11.27 -12.69 14.04
N LYS A 44 11.89 -11.85 14.86
CA LYS A 44 12.04 -12.10 16.29
C LYS A 44 10.70 -12.18 17.05
N ARG A 45 9.71 -11.38 16.66
CA ARG A 45 8.38 -11.36 17.26
C ARG A 45 7.48 -12.50 16.73
N GLY A 46 7.77 -13.03 15.54
CA GLY A 46 6.95 -14.03 14.86
C GLY A 46 5.65 -13.48 14.27
N THR A 47 5.52 -12.16 14.09
CA THR A 47 4.28 -11.54 13.60
C THR A 47 4.57 -10.31 12.76
N LEU A 48 4.01 -10.23 11.54
CA LEU A 48 4.00 -9.06 10.68
C LEU A 48 2.70 -8.27 10.91
N ARG A 49 2.80 -7.06 11.47
CA ARG A 49 1.65 -6.16 11.64
C ARG A 49 1.49 -5.27 10.41
N VAL A 50 0.32 -5.35 9.78
CA VAL A 50 0.02 -4.69 8.50
C VAL A 50 -1.07 -3.64 8.68
N GLY A 51 -0.71 -2.37 8.48
CA GLY A 51 -1.67 -1.27 8.41
C GLY A 51 -2.39 -1.26 7.06
N MET A 52 -3.72 -1.22 7.08
CA MET A 52 -4.56 -1.17 5.88
C MET A 52 -5.87 -0.45 6.15
N SER A 53 -6.64 -0.14 5.12
CA SER A 53 -8.04 0.28 5.22
C SER A 53 -8.90 -0.53 4.26
N THR A 54 -10.21 -0.57 4.52
CA THR A 54 -11.13 -1.36 3.70
C THR A 54 -11.60 -0.60 2.47
N PHE A 55 -11.57 -1.26 1.31
CA PHE A 55 -12.18 -0.88 0.04
C PHE A 55 -12.20 -2.08 -0.91
N VAL A 56 -13.27 -2.20 -1.68
CA VAL A 56 -13.55 -3.38 -2.51
C VAL A 56 -12.83 -3.26 -3.86
N PRO A 57 -12.24 -4.35 -4.39
CA PRO A 57 -12.00 -5.66 -3.81
C PRO A 57 -10.60 -5.80 -3.19
N TRP A 58 -9.93 -4.68 -2.93
CA TRP A 58 -8.56 -4.64 -2.41
C TRP A 58 -8.45 -5.21 -0.99
N ALA A 59 -9.35 -4.76 -0.10
CA ALA A 59 -9.46 -5.26 1.26
C ALA A 59 -10.89 -5.07 1.75
N MET A 60 -11.56 -6.13 2.20
CA MET A 60 -12.95 -6.10 2.65
C MET A 60 -13.21 -7.24 3.63
N LYS A 61 -14.40 -7.29 4.20
CA LYS A 61 -14.83 -8.43 5.02
C LYS A 61 -15.74 -9.34 4.22
N ASP A 62 -15.56 -10.63 4.37
CA ASP A 62 -16.50 -11.64 3.90
C ASP A 62 -17.73 -11.71 4.82
N LYS A 63 -18.70 -12.59 4.50
CA LYS A 63 -19.92 -12.79 5.30
C LYS A 63 -19.69 -13.36 6.70
N THR A 64 -18.51 -13.88 7.00
CA THR A 64 -18.10 -14.33 8.34
C THR A 64 -17.39 -13.25 9.14
N GLY A 65 -17.10 -12.10 8.51
CA GLY A 65 -16.34 -11.00 9.09
C GLY A 65 -14.83 -11.11 8.91
N LYS A 66 -14.33 -12.17 8.25
CA LYS A 66 -12.92 -12.36 7.95
C LYS A 66 -12.46 -11.38 6.86
N LEU A 67 -11.27 -10.82 7.02
CA LEU A 67 -10.65 -9.98 5.98
C LEU A 67 -10.25 -10.81 4.76
N ILE A 68 -10.60 -10.31 3.58
CA ILE A 68 -10.28 -10.87 2.28
C ILE A 68 -9.99 -9.73 1.29
N GLY A 69 -9.34 -10.02 0.18
CA GLY A 69 -9.03 -9.03 -0.85
C GLY A 69 -7.60 -9.18 -1.37
N PHE A 70 -7.29 -8.45 -2.43
CA PHE A 70 -5.96 -8.50 -3.05
C PHE A 70 -4.84 -8.17 -2.06
N GLU A 71 -4.99 -7.08 -1.30
CA GLU A 71 -3.99 -6.64 -0.31
C GLU A 71 -3.87 -7.62 0.87
N ILE A 72 -4.97 -8.29 1.20
CA ILE A 72 -4.99 -9.31 2.25
C ILE A 72 -4.20 -10.54 1.80
N ASP A 73 -4.37 -10.96 0.53
CA ASP A 73 -3.61 -12.07 -0.03
C ASP A 73 -2.12 -11.73 -0.12
N VAL A 74 -1.76 -10.52 -0.60
CA VAL A 74 -0.36 -10.04 -0.67
C VAL A 74 0.31 -10.07 0.69
N ALA A 75 -0.34 -9.50 1.71
CA ALA A 75 0.22 -9.46 3.07
C ALA A 75 0.30 -10.85 3.71
N THR A 76 -0.69 -11.72 3.45
CA THR A 76 -0.71 -13.08 3.98
C THR A 76 0.40 -13.92 3.35
N ARG A 77 0.59 -13.86 2.03
CA ARG A 77 1.67 -14.57 1.34
C ARG A 77 3.05 -14.06 1.78
N LEU A 78 3.23 -12.75 1.92
CA LEU A 78 4.48 -12.19 2.43
C LEU A 78 4.80 -12.73 3.84
N ALA A 79 3.85 -12.74 4.76
CA ALA A 79 4.06 -13.26 6.10
C ALA A 79 4.37 -14.77 6.10
N GLN A 80 3.67 -15.56 5.26
CA GLN A 80 3.94 -16.99 5.08
C GLN A 80 5.36 -17.24 4.58
N ASP A 81 5.80 -16.51 3.56
CA ASP A 81 7.15 -16.64 2.99
C ASP A 81 8.24 -16.16 3.98
N MET A 82 7.89 -15.28 4.95
CA MET A 82 8.75 -14.91 6.08
C MET A 82 8.72 -15.93 7.24
N GLY A 83 7.83 -16.92 7.21
CA GLY A 83 7.64 -17.87 8.31
C GLY A 83 7.03 -17.26 9.57
N VAL A 84 6.20 -16.21 9.44
CA VAL A 84 5.55 -15.49 10.55
C VAL A 84 4.04 -15.39 10.37
N GLU A 85 3.33 -15.09 11.45
CA GLU A 85 1.90 -14.78 11.41
C GLU A 85 1.66 -13.37 10.87
N VAL A 86 0.46 -13.11 10.30
CA VAL A 86 0.03 -11.78 9.88
C VAL A 86 -1.04 -11.22 10.81
N GLU A 87 -0.86 -9.98 11.26
CA GLU A 87 -1.85 -9.21 12.01
C GLU A 87 -2.27 -7.99 11.20
N PHE A 88 -3.55 -7.93 10.82
CA PHE A 88 -4.10 -6.77 10.13
C PHE A 88 -4.57 -5.72 11.13
N VAL A 89 -4.14 -4.45 10.91
CA VAL A 89 -4.48 -3.30 11.75
C VAL A 89 -5.29 -2.29 10.93
N PRO A 90 -6.62 -2.42 10.85
CA PRO A 90 -7.48 -1.49 10.13
C PRO A 90 -7.32 -0.07 10.68
N THR A 91 -7.08 0.88 9.80
CA THR A 91 -6.75 2.26 10.17
C THR A 91 -7.40 3.24 9.18
N LYS A 92 -7.96 4.35 9.68
CA LYS A 92 -8.45 5.43 8.82
C LYS A 92 -7.35 5.92 7.88
N TRP A 93 -7.67 6.04 6.59
CA TRP A 93 -6.65 6.29 5.56
C TRP A 93 -5.85 7.57 5.77
N ALA A 94 -6.51 8.64 6.19
CA ALA A 94 -5.85 9.92 6.44
C ALA A 94 -4.79 9.85 7.56
N GLY A 95 -4.94 8.92 8.51
CA GLY A 95 -4.03 8.68 9.62
C GLY A 95 -3.03 7.53 9.43
N ILE A 96 -3.03 6.84 8.28
CA ILE A 96 -2.29 5.58 8.13
C ILE A 96 -0.76 5.79 8.14
N ILE A 97 -0.25 6.83 7.47
CA ILE A 97 1.19 7.16 7.49
C ILE A 97 1.64 7.60 8.90
N PRO A 98 0.96 8.53 9.59
CA PRO A 98 1.24 8.81 11.01
C PRO A 98 1.27 7.57 11.89
N ALA A 99 0.32 6.65 11.73
CA ALA A 99 0.27 5.40 12.49
C ALA A 99 1.47 4.46 12.21
N LEU A 100 1.96 4.39 10.96
CA LEU A 100 3.21 3.70 10.63
C LEU A 100 4.41 4.34 11.35
N LEU A 101 4.50 5.67 11.30
CA LEU A 101 5.63 6.39 11.90
C LEU A 101 5.69 6.24 13.42
N THR A 102 4.54 6.11 14.09
CA THR A 102 4.47 5.84 15.54
C THR A 102 4.59 4.36 15.92
N GLY A 103 4.80 3.47 14.93
CA GLY A 103 5.02 2.04 15.18
C GLY A 103 3.76 1.24 15.54
N LYS A 104 2.56 1.78 15.24
CA LYS A 104 1.30 1.05 15.46
C LYS A 104 1.28 -0.27 14.68
N PHE A 105 1.93 -0.30 13.53
CA PHE A 105 2.19 -1.48 12.71
C PHE A 105 3.56 -1.36 12.02
N ASP A 106 3.98 -2.39 11.34
CA ASP A 106 5.33 -2.52 10.78
C ASP A 106 5.41 -1.97 9.35
N VAL A 107 4.39 -2.23 8.55
CA VAL A 107 4.28 -1.88 7.13
C VAL A 107 2.87 -1.43 6.77
N ILE A 108 2.72 -0.73 5.64
CA ILE A 108 1.41 -0.51 5.01
C ILE A 108 1.36 -1.34 3.74
N ILE A 109 0.37 -2.26 3.67
CA ILE A 109 -0.05 -2.98 2.47
C ILE A 109 -1.55 -2.75 2.34
N GLY A 110 -1.95 -1.89 1.38
CA GLY A 110 -3.33 -1.40 1.33
C GLY A 110 -3.59 -0.49 0.13
N GLY A 111 -3.04 -0.81 -1.06
CA GLY A 111 -3.24 -0.03 -2.27
C GLY A 111 -2.60 1.37 -2.20
N MET A 112 -1.45 1.48 -1.53
CA MET A 112 -0.83 2.79 -1.32
C MET A 112 -0.01 3.23 -2.54
N GLY A 113 -0.50 4.24 -3.26
CA GLY A 113 0.22 4.86 -4.38
C GLY A 113 1.58 5.42 -3.96
N VAL A 114 2.63 5.07 -4.72
CA VAL A 114 4.01 5.54 -4.55
C VAL A 114 4.11 6.96 -5.11
N LEU A 115 3.85 7.95 -4.25
CA LEU A 115 3.90 9.35 -4.61
C LEU A 115 5.14 10.03 -4.03
N PRO A 116 5.80 10.96 -4.78
CA PRO A 116 6.94 11.73 -4.27
C PRO A 116 6.65 12.39 -2.91
N LYS A 117 5.46 12.99 -2.75
CA LYS A 117 5.03 13.62 -1.49
C LYS A 117 5.00 12.63 -0.31
N ARG A 118 4.60 11.37 -0.53
CA ARG A 118 4.60 10.33 0.49
C ARG A 118 6.01 9.82 0.76
N HIS A 119 6.84 9.73 -0.28
CA HIS A 119 8.26 9.35 -0.18
C HIS A 119 9.09 10.32 0.69
N LEU A 120 8.66 11.56 0.84
CA LEU A 120 9.28 12.49 1.79
C LEU A 120 9.11 12.05 3.25
N LYS A 121 8.14 11.19 3.57
CA LYS A 121 7.80 10.77 4.93
C LYS A 121 8.11 9.30 5.22
N VAL A 122 7.97 8.44 4.23
CA VAL A 122 8.16 6.97 4.31
C VAL A 122 8.95 6.49 3.11
N ASN A 123 9.50 5.29 3.16
CA ASN A 123 10.07 4.61 2.01
C ASN A 123 9.05 3.63 1.41
N PHE A 124 9.22 3.33 0.13
CA PHE A 124 8.39 2.36 -0.59
C PHE A 124 9.25 1.28 -1.21
N SER A 125 8.73 0.06 -1.28
CA SER A 125 9.26 -0.99 -2.14
C SER A 125 9.15 -0.59 -3.62
N ILE A 126 9.75 -1.39 -4.51
CA ILE A 126 9.34 -1.39 -5.92
C ILE A 126 7.84 -1.65 -6.00
N PRO A 127 7.16 -1.17 -7.05
CA PRO A 127 5.73 -1.44 -7.22
C PRO A 127 5.46 -2.94 -7.38
N TYR A 128 4.44 -3.45 -6.66
CA TYR A 128 3.88 -4.78 -6.87
C TYR A 128 2.58 -4.77 -7.69
N ASP A 129 2.02 -3.57 -7.91
CA ASP A 129 0.86 -3.38 -8.78
C ASP A 129 0.82 -1.94 -9.32
N TYR A 130 -0.07 -1.74 -10.31
CA TYR A 130 -0.39 -0.44 -10.88
C TYR A 130 -1.90 -0.27 -10.94
N THR A 131 -2.39 0.90 -10.54
CA THR A 131 -3.79 1.28 -10.62
C THR A 131 -3.93 2.67 -11.24
N GLY A 132 -5.15 3.17 -11.31
CA GLY A 132 -5.46 4.54 -11.70
C GLY A 132 -6.77 4.98 -11.09
N MET A 133 -7.02 6.28 -11.07
CA MET A 133 -8.30 6.81 -10.64
C MET A 133 -9.33 6.62 -11.73
N SER A 134 -10.48 6.09 -11.33
CA SER A 134 -11.70 5.95 -12.11
C SER A 134 -12.84 6.65 -11.39
N MET A 135 -13.98 6.69 -12.01
CA MET A 135 -15.17 7.37 -11.50
C MET A 135 -16.40 6.51 -11.72
N VAL A 136 -17.31 6.51 -10.75
CA VAL A 136 -18.70 6.05 -10.92
C VAL A 136 -19.65 7.19 -10.62
N ALA A 137 -20.70 7.35 -11.43
CA ALA A 137 -21.62 8.47 -11.36
C ALA A 137 -23.07 8.01 -11.14
N ASN A 138 -23.87 8.90 -10.55
CA ASN A 138 -25.28 8.66 -10.30
C ASN A 138 -26.10 8.87 -11.59
N GLN A 139 -26.93 7.89 -11.96
CA GLN A 139 -27.75 7.90 -13.18
C GLN A 139 -28.71 9.10 -13.29
N GLN A 140 -29.23 9.61 -12.16
CA GLN A 140 -30.19 10.71 -12.18
C GLN A 140 -29.50 12.08 -12.23
N HIS A 141 -28.37 12.24 -11.50
CA HIS A 141 -27.72 13.53 -11.33
C HIS A 141 -26.61 13.82 -12.36
N ALA A 142 -26.09 12.79 -13.02
CA ALA A 142 -25.01 12.92 -14.01
C ALA A 142 -25.37 12.28 -15.36
N LYS A 143 -26.67 12.19 -15.69
CA LYS A 143 -27.13 11.62 -16.97
C LYS A 143 -26.52 12.35 -18.15
N GLY A 144 -25.84 11.60 -19.03
CA GLY A 144 -25.20 12.17 -20.22
C GLY A 144 -23.77 12.67 -20.01
N PHE A 145 -23.28 12.73 -18.78
CA PHE A 145 -21.88 13.07 -18.50
C PHE A 145 -20.97 11.90 -18.91
N ASN A 146 -19.95 12.16 -19.72
CA ASN A 146 -19.07 11.11 -20.25
C ASN A 146 -17.58 11.50 -20.31
N ARG A 147 -17.21 12.64 -19.79
CA ARG A 147 -15.82 13.15 -19.69
C ARG A 147 -15.65 13.99 -18.43
N LEU A 148 -14.40 14.24 -18.02
CA LEU A 148 -14.09 14.94 -16.77
C LEU A 148 -14.59 16.38 -16.77
N GLU A 149 -14.60 17.02 -17.93
CA GLU A 149 -15.07 18.40 -18.09
C GLU A 149 -16.56 18.55 -17.71
N ASP A 150 -17.37 17.54 -17.97
CA ASP A 150 -18.80 17.54 -17.63
C ASP A 150 -19.02 17.55 -16.11
N PHE A 151 -18.06 17.08 -15.34
CA PHE A 151 -18.06 17.12 -13.88
C PHE A 151 -17.38 18.34 -13.30
N ASN A 152 -16.77 19.21 -14.10
CA ASN A 152 -15.98 20.34 -13.62
C ASN A 152 -16.82 21.62 -13.47
N HIS A 153 -17.94 21.55 -12.76
CA HIS A 153 -18.86 22.68 -12.52
C HIS A 153 -19.13 22.86 -11.02
N ARG A 154 -19.47 24.09 -10.61
CA ARG A 154 -19.69 24.45 -9.18
C ARG A 154 -20.83 23.69 -8.52
N ASP A 155 -21.84 23.33 -9.31
CA ASP A 155 -23.02 22.60 -8.83
C ASP A 155 -22.77 21.08 -8.74
N VAL A 156 -21.63 20.60 -9.27
CA VAL A 156 -21.27 19.20 -9.21
C VAL A 156 -20.57 18.87 -7.90
N VAL A 157 -21.07 17.84 -7.21
CA VAL A 157 -20.50 17.32 -5.98
C VAL A 157 -19.81 15.99 -6.28
N ILE A 158 -18.52 15.90 -5.99
CA ILE A 158 -17.69 14.70 -6.12
C ILE A 158 -17.35 14.17 -4.73
N ALA A 159 -17.74 12.94 -4.43
CA ALA A 159 -17.37 12.26 -3.20
C ALA A 159 -16.02 11.57 -3.34
N VAL A 160 -15.17 11.65 -2.32
CA VAL A 160 -13.83 11.05 -2.30
C VAL A 160 -13.45 10.63 -0.89
N ARG A 161 -12.52 9.67 -0.76
CA ARG A 161 -11.94 9.34 0.54
C ARG A 161 -10.90 10.38 0.96
N LEU A 162 -10.97 10.84 2.20
CA LEU A 162 -10.07 11.82 2.79
C LEU A 162 -8.60 11.33 2.77
N GLY A 163 -7.68 12.18 2.33
CA GLY A 163 -6.23 11.89 2.28
C GLY A 163 -5.81 10.92 1.17
N SER A 164 -6.75 10.53 0.27
CA SER A 164 -6.46 9.63 -0.85
C SER A 164 -5.87 10.36 -2.05
N THR A 165 -5.30 9.59 -2.98
CA THR A 165 -4.92 10.07 -4.31
C THR A 165 -6.14 10.46 -5.13
N ALA A 166 -7.28 9.81 -4.91
CA ALA A 166 -8.55 10.16 -5.52
C ALA A 166 -8.96 11.62 -5.23
N ALA A 167 -8.82 12.07 -3.98
CA ALA A 167 -9.11 13.46 -3.60
C ALA A 167 -8.17 14.45 -4.32
N THR A 168 -6.89 14.09 -4.45
CA THR A 168 -5.90 14.92 -5.17
C THR A 168 -6.18 14.96 -6.66
N ALA A 169 -6.46 13.81 -7.27
CA ALA A 169 -6.77 13.68 -8.68
C ALA A 169 -8.07 14.43 -9.05
N ALA A 170 -9.13 14.25 -8.26
CA ALA A 170 -10.39 14.94 -8.45
C ALA A 170 -10.20 16.47 -8.39
N LYS A 171 -9.47 16.98 -7.39
CA LYS A 171 -9.20 18.42 -7.27
C LYS A 171 -8.38 18.97 -8.44
N LYS A 172 -7.43 18.17 -8.98
CA LYS A 172 -6.60 18.58 -10.11
C LYS A 172 -7.39 18.58 -11.42
N SER A 173 -8.22 17.55 -11.67
CA SER A 173 -8.91 17.37 -12.94
C SER A 173 -10.26 18.11 -13.01
N MET A 174 -10.88 18.35 -11.85
CA MET A 174 -12.17 19.01 -11.73
C MET A 174 -12.12 20.11 -10.64
N PRO A 175 -11.29 21.16 -10.84
CA PRO A 175 -11.04 22.17 -9.80
C PRO A 175 -12.26 23.01 -9.43
N ASN A 176 -13.26 23.10 -10.30
CA ASN A 176 -14.49 23.85 -10.06
C ASN A 176 -15.56 23.02 -9.31
N ALA A 177 -15.44 21.68 -9.29
CA ALA A 177 -16.38 20.83 -8.59
C ALA A 177 -16.23 20.95 -7.06
N THR A 178 -17.33 20.76 -6.35
CA THR A 178 -17.35 20.69 -4.89
C THR A 178 -16.88 19.28 -4.45
N LEU A 179 -15.78 19.20 -3.72
CA LEU A 179 -15.29 17.93 -3.18
C LEU A 179 -15.86 17.68 -1.78
N ARG A 180 -16.55 16.57 -1.60
CA ARG A 180 -17.01 16.08 -0.30
C ARG A 180 -16.16 14.88 0.12
N GLN A 181 -15.44 15.02 1.25
CA GLN A 181 -14.47 14.07 1.70
C GLN A 181 -15.01 13.22 2.86
N PHE A 182 -14.76 11.92 2.84
CA PHE A 182 -15.22 10.94 3.82
C PHE A 182 -14.06 10.15 4.39
N ASP A 183 -14.14 9.79 5.66
CA ASP A 183 -13.13 8.97 6.33
C ASP A 183 -13.04 7.56 5.75
N ASP A 184 -14.21 6.96 5.46
CA ASP A 184 -14.33 5.63 4.88
C ASP A 184 -14.79 5.72 3.42
N GLU A 185 -14.17 4.93 2.56
CA GLU A 185 -14.50 4.92 1.12
C GLU A 185 -15.95 4.47 0.87
N SER A 186 -16.46 3.52 1.65
CA SER A 186 -17.84 3.07 1.57
C SER A 186 -18.86 4.18 1.80
N GLN A 187 -18.55 5.16 2.65
CA GLN A 187 -19.40 6.33 2.87
C GLN A 187 -19.48 7.21 1.63
N ALA A 188 -18.37 7.40 0.90
CA ALA A 188 -18.35 8.15 -0.34
C ALA A 188 -19.25 7.50 -1.42
N TYR A 189 -19.19 6.17 -1.54
CA TYR A 189 -20.09 5.43 -2.46
C TYR A 189 -21.56 5.50 -2.02
N GLN A 190 -21.83 5.42 -0.72
CA GLN A 190 -23.19 5.55 -0.20
C GLN A 190 -23.77 6.94 -0.47
N GLU A 191 -22.95 7.98 -0.44
CA GLU A 191 -23.37 9.35 -0.74
C GLU A 191 -23.85 9.50 -2.19
N VAL A 192 -23.15 8.89 -3.14
CA VAL A 192 -23.55 8.85 -4.56
C VAL A 192 -24.79 7.99 -4.76
N LEU A 193 -24.87 6.83 -4.13
CA LEU A 193 -26.04 5.97 -4.16
C LEU A 193 -27.29 6.68 -3.65
N ASN A 194 -27.17 7.52 -2.63
CA ASN A 194 -28.29 8.28 -2.07
C ASN A 194 -28.65 9.56 -2.88
N GLY A 195 -27.95 9.81 -4.00
CA GLY A 195 -28.18 11.00 -4.82
C GLY A 195 -27.67 12.31 -4.18
N LYS A 196 -26.85 12.23 -3.12
CA LYS A 196 -26.29 13.41 -2.44
C LYS A 196 -24.97 13.89 -3.05
N ALA A 197 -24.39 13.11 -3.96
CA ALA A 197 -23.25 13.48 -4.80
C ALA A 197 -23.48 12.98 -6.23
N HIS A 198 -22.89 13.67 -7.20
CA HIS A 198 -22.98 13.33 -8.62
C HIS A 198 -22.14 12.14 -8.98
N ALA A 199 -20.94 12.05 -8.39
CA ALA A 199 -20.01 10.96 -8.65
C ALA A 199 -19.08 10.70 -7.45
N VAL A 200 -18.46 9.52 -7.45
CA VAL A 200 -17.33 9.17 -6.60
C VAL A 200 -16.10 8.94 -7.48
N VAL A 201 -14.95 9.45 -7.04
CA VAL A 201 -13.64 9.09 -7.59
C VAL A 201 -12.97 8.12 -6.62
N GLY A 202 -12.51 7.00 -7.17
CA GLY A 202 -11.82 5.94 -6.42
C GLY A 202 -10.79 5.20 -7.29
N SER A 203 -9.99 4.37 -6.65
CA SER A 203 -9.03 3.51 -7.36
C SER A 203 -9.76 2.42 -8.14
N ALA A 204 -9.35 2.19 -9.41
CA ALA A 204 -9.82 1.05 -10.17
C ALA A 204 -9.43 -0.27 -9.44
N PRO A 205 -10.27 -1.33 -9.53
CA PRO A 205 -11.54 -1.39 -10.23
C PRO A 205 -12.77 -1.05 -9.38
N THR A 206 -12.61 -0.48 -8.17
CA THR A 206 -13.71 -0.24 -7.23
C THR A 206 -14.92 0.47 -7.84
N PRO A 207 -14.78 1.58 -8.62
CA PRO A 207 -15.92 2.23 -9.27
C PRO A 207 -16.70 1.29 -10.20
N ALA A 208 -15.99 0.43 -10.94
CA ALA A 208 -16.61 -0.53 -11.85
C ALA A 208 -17.46 -1.56 -11.12
N PHE A 209 -16.97 -2.08 -9.97
CA PHE A 209 -17.75 -3.00 -9.16
C PHE A 209 -19.03 -2.38 -8.60
N TYR A 210 -18.98 -1.11 -8.20
CA TYR A 210 -20.20 -0.41 -7.75
C TYR A 210 -21.19 -0.17 -8.89
N ALA A 211 -20.74 0.17 -10.10
CA ALA A 211 -21.59 0.30 -11.25
C ALA A 211 -22.27 -1.04 -11.62
N LEU A 212 -21.53 -2.14 -11.58
CA LEU A 212 -22.07 -3.49 -11.83
C LEU A 212 -23.03 -3.96 -10.72
N LYS A 213 -22.78 -3.58 -9.47
CA LYS A 213 -23.63 -3.94 -8.34
C LYS A 213 -24.95 -3.18 -8.31
N TYR A 214 -24.96 -1.95 -8.79
CA TYR A 214 -26.12 -1.04 -8.77
C TYR A 214 -26.40 -0.41 -10.14
N PRO A 215 -26.66 -1.24 -11.20
CA PRO A 215 -26.75 -0.77 -12.59
C PRO A 215 -27.89 0.22 -12.83
N ASP A 216 -28.98 0.14 -12.06
CA ASP A 216 -30.12 1.06 -12.17
C ASP A 216 -29.85 2.45 -11.57
N ARG A 217 -28.79 2.59 -10.79
CA ARG A 217 -28.47 3.80 -10.02
C ARG A 217 -27.14 4.43 -10.40
N LEU A 218 -26.17 3.62 -10.83
CA LEU A 218 -24.81 4.03 -11.11
C LEU A 218 -24.34 3.60 -12.49
N PHE A 219 -23.43 4.38 -13.07
CA PHE A 219 -22.79 4.07 -14.35
C PHE A 219 -21.33 4.54 -14.34
N LEU A 220 -20.53 4.00 -15.26
CA LEU A 220 -19.15 4.46 -15.51
C LEU A 220 -19.17 5.55 -16.58
N PRO A 221 -18.90 6.82 -16.25
CA PRO A 221 -18.87 7.89 -17.24
C PRO A 221 -17.61 7.87 -18.10
N LEU A 222 -16.52 7.26 -17.60
CA LEU A 222 -15.24 7.19 -18.27
C LEU A 222 -14.93 5.74 -18.67
N LYS A 223 -14.37 5.56 -19.89
CA LYS A 223 -13.97 4.24 -20.39
C LYS A 223 -12.69 3.72 -19.71
N GLU A 224 -11.79 4.63 -19.33
CA GLU A 224 -10.47 4.33 -18.80
C GLU A 224 -10.21 5.10 -17.49
N THR A 225 -9.16 4.71 -16.79
CA THR A 225 -8.64 5.49 -15.66
C THR A 225 -7.99 6.77 -16.15
N PHE A 226 -8.19 7.86 -15.43
CA PHE A 226 -7.62 9.17 -15.80
C PHE A 226 -6.31 9.51 -15.07
N THR A 227 -5.79 8.58 -14.26
CA THR A 227 -4.43 8.58 -13.72
C THR A 227 -3.80 7.20 -13.85
N LYS A 228 -2.46 7.13 -13.65
CA LYS A 228 -1.73 5.87 -13.53
C LYS A 228 -0.82 5.96 -12.32
N GLU A 229 -0.96 5.03 -11.38
CA GLU A 229 -0.30 5.08 -10.08
C GLU A 229 0.36 3.74 -9.76
N PRO A 230 1.68 3.71 -9.49
CA PRO A 230 2.35 2.54 -8.93
C PRO A 230 1.93 2.33 -7.48
N ILE A 231 1.73 1.08 -7.08
CA ILE A 231 1.35 0.66 -5.72
C ILE A 231 2.53 -0.06 -5.09
N GLY A 232 2.92 0.32 -3.88
CA GLY A 232 4.07 -0.25 -3.18
C GLY A 232 3.82 -0.45 -1.69
N ILE A 233 4.65 -1.30 -1.08
CA ILE A 233 4.69 -1.52 0.37
C ILE A 233 5.40 -0.33 1.02
N ALA A 234 4.75 0.34 1.98
CA ALA A 234 5.36 1.45 2.67
C ALA A 234 5.98 1.01 4.01
N VAL A 235 7.20 1.47 4.26
CA VAL A 235 7.97 1.23 5.50
C VAL A 235 8.50 2.55 6.06
N ARG A 236 8.95 2.56 7.32
CA ARG A 236 9.62 3.70 7.92
C ARG A 236 10.91 4.03 7.17
N LYS A 237 11.31 5.30 7.17
CA LYS A 237 12.57 5.73 6.54
C LYS A 237 13.80 5.10 7.22
N GLY A 238 14.84 4.91 6.42
CA GLY A 238 16.13 4.37 6.88
C GLY A 238 16.19 2.84 6.96
N ASP A 239 15.09 2.15 6.72
CA ASP A 239 14.98 0.68 6.82
C ASP A 239 15.29 0.02 5.46
N PHE A 240 16.56 0.10 5.06
CA PHE A 240 17.03 -0.44 3.77
C PHE A 240 17.03 -1.97 3.74
N ASP A 241 17.29 -2.62 4.87
CA ASP A 241 17.29 -4.08 4.99
C ASP A 241 15.89 -4.63 4.67
N THR A 242 14.85 -4.13 5.34
CA THR A 242 13.47 -4.50 5.07
C THR A 242 13.05 -4.21 3.62
N LEU A 243 13.48 -3.07 3.05
CA LEU A 243 13.19 -2.72 1.66
C LEU A 243 13.85 -3.68 0.67
N THR A 244 15.10 -4.06 0.92
CA THR A 244 15.82 -5.00 0.07
C THR A 244 15.13 -6.35 0.05
N PHE A 245 14.71 -6.85 1.21
CA PHE A 245 13.92 -8.07 1.30
C PHE A 245 12.60 -7.97 0.53
N PHE A 246 11.80 -6.91 0.75
CA PHE A 246 10.53 -6.74 0.06
C PHE A 246 10.68 -6.61 -1.46
N ASN A 247 11.71 -5.90 -1.91
CA ASN A 247 12.00 -5.78 -3.34
C ASN A 247 12.36 -7.13 -3.98
N SER A 248 13.13 -7.95 -3.28
CA SER A 248 13.48 -9.30 -3.72
C SER A 248 12.26 -10.22 -3.71
N TRP A 249 11.44 -10.17 -2.67
CA TRP A 249 10.20 -10.93 -2.57
C TRP A 249 9.20 -10.57 -3.66
N ILE A 250 8.98 -9.26 -3.94
CA ILE A 250 8.08 -8.82 -5.01
C ILE A 250 8.52 -9.39 -6.36
N ARG A 251 9.83 -9.30 -6.69
CA ARG A 251 10.36 -9.88 -7.94
C ARG A 251 10.14 -11.39 -8.02
N PHE A 252 10.27 -12.09 -6.90
CA PHE A 252 10.07 -13.53 -6.82
C PHE A 252 8.60 -13.89 -7.10
N VAL A 253 7.63 -13.28 -6.40
CA VAL A 253 6.20 -13.57 -6.57
C VAL A 253 5.59 -13.00 -7.87
N GLU A 254 6.29 -12.07 -8.53
CA GLU A 254 5.99 -11.64 -9.89
C GLU A 254 6.48 -12.67 -10.91
N ALA A 255 7.71 -13.17 -10.74
CA ALA A 255 8.33 -14.15 -11.64
C ALA A 255 7.66 -15.52 -11.58
N ASP A 256 7.13 -15.95 -10.43
CA ASP A 256 6.38 -17.21 -10.29
C ASP A 256 4.92 -17.10 -10.78
N GLY A 257 4.47 -15.89 -11.18
CA GLY A 257 3.13 -15.63 -11.72
C GLY A 257 2.04 -15.46 -10.67
N TRP A 258 2.37 -15.60 -9.37
CA TRP A 258 1.38 -15.53 -8.29
C TRP A 258 0.68 -14.17 -8.19
N LEU A 259 1.43 -13.07 -8.32
CA LEU A 259 0.84 -11.72 -8.31
C LEU A 259 -0.18 -11.56 -9.44
N GLN A 260 0.14 -12.03 -10.64
CA GLN A 260 -0.74 -11.94 -11.81
C GLN A 260 -2.02 -12.76 -11.61
N GLU A 261 -1.88 -13.98 -11.05
CA GLU A 261 -3.03 -14.83 -10.73
C GLU A 261 -3.97 -14.16 -9.70
N ARG A 262 -3.41 -13.57 -8.62
CA ARG A 262 -4.22 -12.87 -7.61
C ARG A 262 -4.89 -11.61 -8.16
N LYS A 263 -4.19 -10.86 -9.01
CA LYS A 263 -4.77 -9.72 -9.73
C LYS A 263 -5.95 -10.15 -10.60
N HIS A 264 -5.76 -11.17 -11.42
CA HIS A 264 -6.82 -11.71 -12.25
C HIS A 264 -8.04 -12.11 -11.40
N TYR A 265 -7.83 -12.89 -10.34
CA TYR A 265 -8.91 -13.32 -9.45
C TYR A 265 -9.67 -12.15 -8.83
N TRP A 266 -8.97 -11.16 -8.28
CA TRP A 266 -9.63 -10.08 -7.54
C TRP A 266 -10.18 -8.95 -8.42
N PHE A 267 -9.54 -8.65 -9.56
CA PHE A 267 -9.84 -7.45 -10.34
C PHE A 267 -10.54 -7.74 -11.67
N GLU A 268 -10.40 -8.94 -12.23
CA GLU A 268 -10.93 -9.29 -13.53
C GLU A 268 -12.07 -10.32 -13.44
N THR A 269 -12.08 -11.19 -12.39
CA THR A 269 -13.20 -12.10 -12.13
C THR A 269 -14.16 -11.53 -11.09
N ARG A 270 -15.29 -12.26 -10.87
CA ARG A 270 -16.25 -11.98 -9.81
C ARG A 270 -16.49 -13.19 -8.91
N ASP A 271 -15.66 -14.21 -8.99
CA ASP A 271 -15.82 -15.46 -8.25
C ASP A 271 -15.80 -15.27 -6.73
N TRP A 272 -15.03 -14.27 -6.27
CA TRP A 272 -14.95 -13.87 -4.88
C TRP A 272 -16.26 -13.27 -4.33
N GLU A 273 -17.20 -12.80 -5.18
CA GLU A 273 -18.45 -12.20 -4.71
C GLU A 273 -19.33 -13.20 -3.95
N THR A 274 -19.22 -14.50 -4.26
CA THR A 274 -19.93 -15.56 -3.51
C THR A 274 -19.53 -15.61 -2.03
N ARG A 275 -18.37 -15.06 -1.69
CA ARG A 275 -17.86 -14.98 -0.31
C ARG A 275 -18.43 -13.79 0.46
N VAL A 276 -18.96 -12.77 -0.21
CA VAL A 276 -19.46 -11.51 0.40
C VAL A 276 -20.99 -11.34 0.28
N LYS A 277 -21.64 -12.20 -0.52
CA LYS A 277 -23.11 -12.23 -0.70
C LYS A 277 -23.80 -13.15 0.30
#